data_22efc6435994fe195605125a1d19fc9e
#
_entry.id   22efc6435994fe195605125a1d19fc9e
#
_cell.length_a   1.000
_cell.length_b   1.000
_cell.length_c   1.000
_cell.angle_alpha   90.00
_cell.angle_beta   90.00
_cell.angle_gamma   90.00
#
_symmetry.space_group_name_H-M   'P 1'
#
loop_
_entity.id
_entity.type
_entity.pdbx_description
1 polymer ?
#
loop_
_entity_poly.entity_id
_entity_poly.type
_entity_poly.pdbx_seq_one_letter_code
_entity_poly.pdbx_strand_id
1 'polypeptide(L)'
;MNITKSIVFVCEKSELSGVKKIARKVCNDVKLVFGFNPDFVEGDVQKSFSEPEACLIFGTAASSPLLKKYLGEDNVGKREVYTFTVEGEKIIIAGSDKRGVIYGLFHFSELLGVSPLVNWCNILPPKKKSFELEDGIFVSREPSVRFRGFFINDEWPAFGNWANKNFGGVNAKMYENVFELLLRLKGNYLWPAMWASRFSDDGPGLENAELADELGVVMGASHHEPCCRAGEEYRYLRGPDSIYGDAWNFRSNEAGITKFWEDGLKRNGRFENVITVGMRGEADTAIMKNATLADNINLLRDVLKTQNRLIRENVNQDVMQVPRMLALYKEVEPYFYGDKHTKGLMGDPELEGVTLMLCDDNHGNLRTVPTEKMRNHKGGYGMYYHFDYHGWPFSYEWLNTNYLPKAKEQMCAAYDFGIRDLWIVNVGDIMTNEFPLSYFLNLAYDYEKYSAAEYTTQGYTAEWIEQLFPDFSHKQKASLNYIMNTYTKLANMRRTECITPDTFAPVNFNESETILALAESVLKECEKLKAEISKKDYPGFFAQVYFPACGTMNVLKMQLLAGRNKWCASYNMMAANAYAEQVEACLDFDKKLVDECDKVDGGRWYAMGWSEHLALFTGTKKKTVILF
;
A
#
# COMPACT_ATOMS: atom_id res chain seq x y z
N MET A 1 -19.51 -22.14 -20.66
CA MET A 1 -19.28 -20.96 -21.52
C MET A 1 -17.90 -21.04 -22.17
N ASN A 2 -17.77 -20.68 -23.46
CA ASN A 2 -16.45 -20.65 -24.12
C ASN A 2 -16.23 -19.29 -24.81
N ILE A 3 -15.27 -18.51 -24.31
CA ILE A 3 -14.91 -17.19 -24.87
C ILE A 3 -13.89 -17.41 -25.97
N THR A 4 -14.23 -17.09 -27.23
CA THR A 4 -13.34 -17.33 -28.39
C THR A 4 -13.12 -16.10 -29.27
N LYS A 5 -14.17 -15.35 -29.61
CA LYS A 5 -14.13 -14.26 -30.61
C LYS A 5 -14.83 -13.00 -30.18
N SER A 6 -15.76 -13.08 -29.25
CA SER A 6 -16.52 -11.95 -28.74
C SER A 6 -17.10 -12.26 -27.36
N ILE A 7 -17.32 -11.24 -26.59
CA ILE A 7 -18.12 -11.22 -25.37
C ILE A 7 -18.67 -9.81 -25.20
N VAL A 8 -19.94 -9.70 -24.82
CA VAL A 8 -20.58 -8.40 -24.59
C VAL A 8 -20.64 -8.14 -23.09
N PHE A 9 -20.17 -6.98 -22.64
CA PHE A 9 -20.31 -6.50 -21.28
C PHE A 9 -21.59 -5.71 -21.15
N VAL A 10 -22.47 -6.10 -20.22
CA VAL A 10 -23.81 -5.52 -20.06
C VAL A 10 -24.03 -5.07 -18.63
N CYS A 11 -24.47 -3.83 -18.45
CA CYS A 11 -24.94 -3.31 -17.16
C CYS A 11 -26.16 -2.42 -17.33
N GLU A 12 -26.91 -2.20 -16.25
CA GLU A 12 -28.01 -1.23 -16.26
C GLU A 12 -27.50 0.19 -16.55
N LYS A 13 -28.35 1.01 -17.21
CA LYS A 13 -28.06 2.44 -17.40
C LYS A 13 -27.87 3.18 -16.08
N SER A 14 -28.60 2.75 -15.06
CA SER A 14 -28.55 3.31 -13.69
C SER A 14 -27.36 2.85 -12.85
N GLU A 15 -26.54 1.92 -13.36
CA GLU A 15 -25.37 1.44 -12.62
C GLU A 15 -24.36 2.55 -12.36
N LEU A 16 -23.61 2.45 -11.25
CA LEU A 16 -22.67 3.45 -10.76
C LEU A 16 -21.54 3.70 -11.77
N SER A 17 -21.18 4.97 -11.96
CA SER A 17 -20.15 5.38 -12.94
C SER A 17 -18.81 4.71 -12.69
N GLY A 18 -18.37 4.60 -11.43
CA GLY A 18 -17.11 3.93 -11.06
C GLY A 18 -17.10 2.45 -11.42
N VAL A 19 -18.21 1.74 -11.25
CA VAL A 19 -18.35 0.33 -11.68
C VAL A 19 -18.19 0.23 -13.20
N LYS A 20 -18.84 1.11 -13.96
CA LYS A 20 -18.69 1.17 -15.42
C LYS A 20 -17.26 1.49 -15.86
N LYS A 21 -16.60 2.41 -15.16
CA LYS A 21 -15.19 2.79 -15.42
C LYS A 21 -14.26 1.58 -15.24
N ILE A 22 -14.41 0.83 -14.15
CA ILE A 22 -13.63 -0.40 -13.91
C ILE A 22 -13.96 -1.49 -14.93
N ALA A 23 -15.24 -1.68 -15.27
CA ALA A 23 -15.61 -2.66 -16.29
C ALA A 23 -14.96 -2.38 -17.66
N ARG A 24 -14.80 -1.09 -18.03
CA ARG A 24 -14.04 -0.70 -19.25
C ARG A 24 -12.56 -1.05 -19.16
N LYS A 25 -11.95 -0.95 -17.93
CA LYS A 25 -10.57 -1.41 -17.72
C LYS A 25 -10.48 -2.95 -17.89
N VAL A 26 -11.47 -3.69 -17.42
CA VAL A 26 -11.53 -5.15 -17.62
C VAL A 26 -11.79 -5.51 -19.11
N CYS A 27 -12.52 -4.71 -19.87
CA CYS A 27 -12.58 -4.87 -21.32
C CYS A 27 -11.16 -4.75 -21.97
N ASN A 28 -10.32 -3.84 -21.48
CA ASN A 28 -8.93 -3.76 -21.94
C ASN A 28 -8.12 -5.01 -21.55
N ASP A 29 -8.38 -5.61 -20.38
CA ASP A 29 -7.76 -6.86 -20.00
C ASP A 29 -8.15 -8.00 -20.95
N VAL A 30 -9.42 -8.10 -21.33
CA VAL A 30 -9.91 -9.05 -22.37
C VAL A 30 -9.18 -8.82 -23.69
N LYS A 31 -9.02 -7.56 -24.12
CA LYS A 31 -8.24 -7.22 -25.31
C LYS A 31 -6.77 -7.65 -25.20
N LEU A 32 -6.17 -7.47 -24.01
CA LEU A 32 -4.79 -7.93 -23.79
C LEU A 32 -4.68 -9.45 -23.94
N VAL A 33 -5.66 -10.22 -23.48
CA VAL A 33 -5.65 -11.69 -23.54
C VAL A 33 -5.99 -12.22 -24.95
N PHE A 34 -7.08 -11.75 -25.54
CA PHE A 34 -7.64 -12.34 -26.78
C PHE A 34 -7.35 -11.54 -28.05
N GLY A 35 -7.03 -10.25 -27.93
CA GLY A 35 -6.76 -9.36 -29.07
C GLY A 35 -8.00 -8.70 -29.68
N PHE A 36 -9.21 -8.98 -29.21
CA PHE A 36 -10.44 -8.26 -29.61
C PHE A 36 -10.93 -7.32 -28.51
N ASN A 37 -11.69 -6.30 -28.91
CA ASN A 37 -12.37 -5.42 -27.96
C ASN A 37 -13.76 -5.99 -27.66
N PRO A 38 -14.14 -6.21 -26.37
CA PRO A 38 -15.52 -6.49 -26.02
C PRO A 38 -16.45 -5.33 -26.37
N ASP A 39 -17.68 -5.63 -26.79
CA ASP A 39 -18.72 -4.63 -26.86
C ASP A 39 -19.21 -4.29 -25.44
N PHE A 40 -19.59 -3.04 -25.23
CA PHE A 40 -20.04 -2.53 -23.93
C PHE A 40 -21.43 -1.90 -24.07
N VAL A 41 -22.43 -2.51 -23.44
CA VAL A 41 -23.85 -2.13 -23.55
C VAL A 41 -24.37 -1.64 -22.21
N GLU A 42 -24.90 -0.43 -22.17
CA GLU A 42 -25.65 0.13 -21.04
C GLU A 42 -27.15 0.00 -21.39
N GLY A 43 -27.83 -1.02 -20.81
CA GLY A 43 -29.20 -1.34 -21.18
C GLY A 43 -29.91 -2.25 -20.17
N ASP A 44 -30.98 -2.88 -20.61
CA ASP A 44 -31.77 -3.81 -19.80
C ASP A 44 -31.05 -5.15 -19.68
N VAL A 45 -30.52 -5.45 -18.48
CA VAL A 45 -29.80 -6.69 -18.18
C VAL A 45 -30.70 -7.92 -18.25
N GLN A 46 -32.01 -7.80 -17.94
CA GLN A 46 -32.99 -8.90 -18.03
C GLN A 46 -33.22 -9.33 -19.47
N LYS A 47 -33.30 -8.36 -20.39
CA LYS A 47 -33.39 -8.62 -21.81
C LYS A 47 -32.15 -9.33 -22.33
N SER A 48 -30.98 -8.80 -22.03
CA SER A 48 -29.68 -9.38 -22.44
C SER A 48 -29.44 -10.78 -21.86
N PHE A 49 -29.95 -11.06 -20.66
CA PHE A 49 -29.91 -12.39 -20.07
C PHE A 49 -30.72 -13.41 -20.88
N SER A 50 -31.86 -12.98 -21.46
CA SER A 50 -32.77 -13.85 -22.23
C SER A 50 -32.31 -14.09 -23.67
N GLU A 51 -31.38 -13.33 -24.20
CA GLU A 51 -30.81 -13.47 -25.54
C GLU A 51 -29.76 -14.59 -25.59
N PRO A 52 -29.56 -15.32 -26.69
CA PRO A 52 -28.61 -16.44 -26.77
C PRO A 52 -27.14 -16.04 -26.83
N GLU A 53 -26.84 -14.76 -26.97
CA GLU A 53 -25.50 -14.23 -27.15
C GLU A 53 -24.63 -14.36 -25.88
N ALA A 54 -23.34 -14.66 -26.07
CA ALA A 54 -22.38 -14.73 -24.97
C ALA A 54 -22.18 -13.35 -24.32
N CYS A 55 -22.48 -13.22 -23.03
CA CYS A 55 -22.31 -11.95 -22.34
C CYS A 55 -21.87 -12.09 -20.88
N LEU A 56 -21.20 -11.02 -20.40
CA LEU A 56 -20.91 -10.78 -19.01
C LEU A 56 -21.82 -9.68 -18.50
N ILE A 57 -22.78 -10.06 -17.66
CA ILE A 57 -23.76 -9.16 -17.02
C ILE A 57 -23.21 -8.80 -15.64
N PHE A 58 -23.15 -7.52 -15.32
CA PHE A 58 -22.60 -7.09 -14.03
C PHE A 58 -23.34 -5.88 -13.45
N GLY A 59 -23.28 -5.77 -12.14
CA GLY A 59 -23.77 -4.61 -11.41
C GLY A 59 -24.10 -4.88 -9.96
N THR A 60 -24.54 -3.82 -9.28
CA THR A 60 -24.99 -3.89 -7.90
C THR A 60 -26.39 -4.51 -7.80
N ALA A 61 -26.66 -5.20 -6.69
CA ALA A 61 -28.01 -5.72 -6.41
C ALA A 61 -29.10 -4.63 -6.38
N ALA A 62 -28.69 -3.38 -6.10
CA ALA A 62 -29.59 -2.23 -6.11
C ALA A 62 -29.98 -1.77 -7.52
N SER A 63 -29.18 -2.07 -8.54
CA SER A 63 -29.42 -1.61 -9.92
C SER A 63 -30.44 -2.46 -10.68
N SER A 64 -30.63 -3.75 -10.30
CA SER A 64 -31.52 -4.66 -11.01
C SER A 64 -32.07 -5.81 -10.13
N PRO A 65 -33.36 -6.17 -10.28
CA PRO A 65 -33.92 -7.36 -9.64
C PRO A 65 -33.22 -8.66 -10.04
N LEU A 66 -32.75 -8.77 -11.29
CA LEU A 66 -31.96 -9.91 -11.75
C LEU A 66 -30.68 -10.05 -10.93
N LEU A 67 -29.91 -8.97 -10.80
CA LEU A 67 -28.66 -8.98 -10.06
C LEU A 67 -28.89 -9.24 -8.56
N LYS A 68 -29.96 -8.70 -7.98
CA LYS A 68 -30.35 -9.01 -6.60
C LYS A 68 -30.61 -10.51 -6.41
N LYS A 69 -31.33 -11.15 -7.36
CA LYS A 69 -31.60 -12.59 -7.35
C LYS A 69 -30.31 -13.42 -7.38
N TYR A 70 -29.34 -13.05 -8.26
CA TYR A 70 -28.07 -13.76 -8.38
C TYR A 70 -27.12 -13.53 -7.19
N LEU A 71 -27.16 -12.36 -6.56
CA LEU A 71 -26.44 -12.12 -5.32
C LEU A 71 -26.96 -13.02 -4.17
N GLY A 72 -28.27 -13.26 -4.12
CA GLY A 72 -28.95 -13.98 -3.05
C GLY A 72 -29.24 -13.10 -1.84
N GLU A 73 -30.42 -13.31 -1.22
CA GLU A 73 -30.91 -12.48 -0.10
C GLU A 73 -29.93 -12.48 1.10
N ASP A 74 -29.26 -13.61 1.38
CA ASP A 74 -28.31 -13.74 2.49
C ASP A 74 -27.04 -12.85 2.35
N ASN A 75 -26.78 -12.35 1.15
CA ASN A 75 -25.63 -11.51 0.85
C ASN A 75 -25.99 -10.03 0.70
N VAL A 76 -27.30 -9.71 0.65
CA VAL A 76 -27.75 -8.32 0.61
C VAL A 76 -27.37 -7.62 1.93
N GLY A 77 -26.72 -6.47 1.83
CA GLY A 77 -26.27 -5.68 2.99
C GLY A 77 -24.95 -6.12 3.61
N LYS A 78 -24.35 -7.24 3.15
CA LYS A 78 -22.96 -7.55 3.48
C LYS A 78 -22.02 -6.58 2.76
N ARG A 79 -20.85 -6.35 3.35
CA ARG A 79 -19.85 -5.43 2.82
C ARG A 79 -18.99 -6.12 1.77
N GLU A 80 -18.94 -5.54 0.54
CA GLU A 80 -18.00 -5.91 -0.53
C GLU A 80 -18.11 -7.38 -1.01
N VAL A 81 -19.28 -8.00 -0.83
CA VAL A 81 -19.55 -9.37 -1.29
C VAL A 81 -20.01 -9.35 -2.75
N TYR A 82 -19.60 -10.33 -3.52
CA TYR A 82 -20.10 -10.58 -4.86
C TYR A 82 -20.35 -12.07 -5.10
N THR A 83 -21.22 -12.33 -6.05
CA THR A 83 -21.37 -13.65 -6.69
C THR A 83 -20.81 -13.58 -8.11
N PHE A 84 -20.14 -14.65 -8.49
CA PHE A 84 -19.68 -14.89 -9.86
C PHE A 84 -20.34 -16.18 -10.34
N THR A 85 -21.31 -16.05 -11.23
CA THR A 85 -22.11 -17.18 -11.71
C THR A 85 -21.84 -17.38 -13.20
N VAL A 86 -21.59 -18.63 -13.59
CA VAL A 86 -21.56 -19.06 -15.00
C VAL A 86 -22.76 -19.94 -15.24
N GLU A 87 -23.61 -19.58 -16.21
CA GLU A 87 -24.82 -20.31 -16.60
C GLU A 87 -24.96 -20.28 -18.13
N GLY A 88 -24.66 -21.41 -18.78
CA GLY A 88 -24.63 -21.50 -20.24
C GLY A 88 -23.66 -20.52 -20.87
N GLU A 89 -24.17 -19.60 -21.71
CA GLU A 89 -23.34 -18.56 -22.37
C GLU A 89 -23.34 -17.23 -21.58
N LYS A 90 -23.64 -17.27 -20.27
CA LYS A 90 -23.69 -16.07 -19.42
C LYS A 90 -22.70 -16.14 -18.27
N ILE A 91 -22.03 -15.02 -18.02
CA ILE A 91 -21.36 -14.72 -16.76
C ILE A 91 -22.17 -13.64 -16.07
N ILE A 92 -22.54 -13.84 -14.82
CA ILE A 92 -23.27 -12.88 -14.01
C ILE A 92 -22.42 -12.51 -12.79
N ILE A 93 -22.09 -11.23 -12.66
CA ILE A 93 -21.36 -10.67 -11.52
C ILE A 93 -22.30 -9.73 -10.78
N ALA A 94 -22.82 -10.19 -9.63
CA ALA A 94 -23.72 -9.40 -8.81
C ALA A 94 -23.03 -9.03 -7.49
N GLY A 95 -22.92 -7.73 -7.20
CA GLY A 95 -22.30 -7.22 -5.97
C GLY A 95 -23.30 -6.68 -4.96
N SER A 96 -23.00 -6.85 -3.67
CA SER A 96 -23.76 -6.26 -2.58
C SER A 96 -23.66 -4.73 -2.54
N ASP A 97 -22.52 -4.22 -3.00
CA ASP A 97 -22.20 -2.79 -3.13
C ASP A 97 -21.26 -2.53 -4.31
N LYS A 98 -20.84 -1.28 -4.48
CA LYS A 98 -19.90 -0.83 -5.51
C LYS A 98 -18.63 -1.69 -5.57
N ARG A 99 -17.97 -1.89 -4.42
CA ARG A 99 -16.71 -2.64 -4.33
C ARG A 99 -16.89 -4.13 -4.57
N GLY A 100 -18.01 -4.71 -4.14
CA GLY A 100 -18.33 -6.10 -4.46
C GLY A 100 -18.34 -6.34 -5.96
N VAL A 101 -19.00 -5.49 -6.76
CA VAL A 101 -18.98 -5.60 -8.23
C VAL A 101 -17.57 -5.42 -8.78
N ILE A 102 -16.83 -4.43 -8.30
CA ILE A 102 -15.46 -4.14 -8.77
C ILE A 102 -14.54 -5.35 -8.53
N TYR A 103 -14.61 -5.97 -7.35
CA TYR A 103 -13.83 -7.18 -7.06
C TYR A 103 -14.27 -8.39 -7.89
N GLY A 104 -15.55 -8.52 -8.17
CA GLY A 104 -16.07 -9.54 -9.08
C GLY A 104 -15.56 -9.37 -10.52
N LEU A 105 -15.50 -8.13 -11.01
CA LEU A 105 -14.91 -7.80 -12.31
C LEU A 105 -13.42 -8.11 -12.36
N PHE A 106 -12.65 -7.75 -11.34
CA PHE A 106 -11.24 -8.11 -11.26
C PHE A 106 -11.00 -9.61 -11.03
N HIS A 107 -11.91 -10.31 -10.35
CA HIS A 107 -11.87 -11.78 -10.29
C HIS A 107 -11.97 -12.40 -11.69
N PHE A 108 -12.88 -11.90 -12.55
CA PHE A 108 -12.93 -12.34 -13.94
C PHE A 108 -11.60 -12.08 -14.68
N SER A 109 -11.02 -10.91 -14.49
CA SER A 109 -9.71 -10.56 -15.04
C SER A 109 -8.60 -11.53 -14.57
N GLU A 110 -8.56 -11.85 -13.27
CA GLU A 110 -7.62 -12.83 -12.68
C GLU A 110 -7.80 -14.24 -13.28
N LEU A 111 -9.05 -14.71 -13.48
CA LEU A 111 -9.35 -16.00 -14.13
C LEU A 111 -8.83 -16.05 -15.57
N LEU A 112 -8.84 -14.93 -16.28
CA LEU A 112 -8.22 -14.84 -17.61
C LEU A 112 -6.68 -14.90 -17.57
N GLY A 113 -6.07 -14.86 -16.40
CA GLY A 113 -4.62 -14.86 -16.19
C GLY A 113 -4.00 -13.46 -16.23
N VAL A 114 -4.79 -12.41 -15.99
CA VAL A 114 -4.29 -11.05 -15.89
C VAL A 114 -3.81 -10.79 -14.46
N SER A 115 -2.55 -10.38 -14.31
CA SER A 115 -2.00 -10.01 -13.02
C SER A 115 -2.63 -8.72 -12.48
N PRO A 116 -2.86 -8.58 -11.16
CA PRO A 116 -3.19 -7.29 -10.55
C PRO A 116 -2.20 -6.16 -10.89
N LEU A 117 -0.96 -6.49 -11.21
CA LEU A 117 0.11 -5.57 -11.56
C LEU A 117 0.16 -5.23 -13.06
N VAL A 118 -0.83 -5.65 -13.86
CA VAL A 118 -0.83 -5.48 -15.33
C VAL A 118 -0.58 -4.03 -15.77
N ASN A 119 -1.29 -3.07 -15.21
CA ASN A 119 -1.15 -1.67 -15.57
C ASN A 119 -0.01 -0.99 -14.81
N TRP A 120 0.17 -1.33 -13.54
CA TRP A 120 1.21 -0.76 -12.70
C TRP A 120 2.61 -1.14 -13.17
N CYS A 121 2.88 -2.43 -13.38
CA CYS A 121 4.20 -2.96 -13.76
C CYS A 121 4.33 -3.38 -15.22
N ASN A 122 3.30 -3.15 -16.06
CA ASN A 122 3.26 -3.61 -17.46
C ASN A 122 3.50 -5.14 -17.59
N ILE A 123 2.90 -5.92 -16.68
CA ILE A 123 2.97 -7.39 -16.73
C ILE A 123 1.87 -7.90 -17.64
N LEU A 124 2.24 -8.19 -18.88
CA LEU A 124 1.28 -8.58 -19.91
C LEU A 124 0.85 -10.05 -19.76
N PRO A 125 -0.46 -10.34 -19.78
CA PRO A 125 -0.96 -11.71 -19.70
C PRO A 125 -0.57 -12.53 -20.95
N PRO A 126 -0.54 -13.88 -20.84
CA PRO A 126 -0.39 -14.75 -21.99
C PRO A 126 -1.57 -14.61 -22.95
N LYS A 127 -1.30 -14.67 -24.26
CA LYS A 127 -2.35 -14.66 -25.29
C LYS A 127 -3.10 -15.98 -25.31
N LYS A 128 -4.43 -15.92 -25.34
CA LYS A 128 -5.31 -17.10 -25.44
C LYS A 128 -6.13 -17.04 -26.73
N LYS A 129 -6.41 -18.22 -27.30
CA LYS A 129 -7.33 -18.38 -28.45
C LYS A 129 -8.75 -18.65 -27.98
N SER A 130 -8.89 -19.25 -26.81
CA SER A 130 -10.15 -19.59 -26.16
C SER A 130 -9.96 -19.65 -24.66
N PHE A 131 -11.05 -19.51 -23.91
CA PHE A 131 -11.09 -19.69 -22.47
C PHE A 131 -12.43 -20.33 -22.09
N GLU A 132 -12.39 -21.50 -21.48
CA GLU A 132 -13.57 -22.22 -21.03
C GLU A 132 -13.84 -21.95 -19.55
N LEU A 133 -15.11 -21.70 -19.23
CA LEU A 133 -15.65 -21.61 -17.89
C LEU A 133 -16.77 -22.65 -17.73
N GLU A 134 -16.65 -23.47 -16.71
CA GLU A 134 -17.71 -24.42 -16.34
C GLU A 134 -18.86 -23.69 -15.65
N ASP A 135 -20.07 -24.22 -15.82
CA ASP A 135 -21.25 -23.71 -15.10
C ASP A 135 -21.06 -23.88 -13.60
N GLY A 136 -21.38 -22.84 -12.84
CA GLY A 136 -21.18 -22.85 -11.41
C GLY A 136 -21.38 -21.49 -10.77
N ILE A 137 -21.40 -21.49 -9.45
CA ILE A 137 -21.54 -20.27 -8.63
C ILE A 137 -20.39 -20.20 -7.65
N PHE A 138 -19.67 -19.09 -7.69
CA PHE A 138 -18.72 -18.69 -6.66
C PHE A 138 -19.33 -17.53 -5.86
N VAL A 139 -19.27 -17.60 -4.55
CA VAL A 139 -19.67 -16.53 -3.65
C VAL A 139 -18.45 -16.07 -2.89
N SER A 140 -18.11 -14.79 -3.00
CA SER A 140 -17.00 -14.23 -2.22
C SER A 140 -17.39 -14.13 -0.74
N ARG A 141 -16.41 -14.03 0.11
CA ARG A 141 -16.65 -13.72 1.52
C ARG A 141 -16.66 -12.21 1.75
N GLU A 142 -17.24 -11.79 2.86
CA GLU A 142 -17.02 -10.46 3.39
C GLU A 142 -15.56 -10.33 3.83
N PRO A 143 -14.83 -9.26 3.44
CA PRO A 143 -13.43 -9.11 3.78
C PRO A 143 -13.17 -9.12 5.29
N SER A 144 -12.10 -9.80 5.69
CA SER A 144 -11.76 -10.04 7.10
C SER A 144 -11.39 -8.74 7.85
N VAL A 145 -10.79 -7.79 7.16
CA VAL A 145 -10.49 -6.44 7.68
C VAL A 145 -11.32 -5.42 6.94
N ARG A 146 -12.03 -4.55 7.68
CA ARG A 146 -12.99 -3.59 7.11
C ARG A 146 -12.32 -2.57 6.19
N PHE A 147 -11.33 -1.82 6.69
CA PHE A 147 -10.54 -0.85 5.93
C PHE A 147 -9.12 -1.40 5.79
N ARG A 148 -8.65 -1.58 4.55
CA ARG A 148 -7.38 -2.21 4.27
C ARG A 148 -6.71 -1.55 3.08
N GLY A 149 -5.47 -1.12 3.28
CA GLY A 149 -4.80 -0.36 2.25
C GLY A 149 -3.38 0.04 2.60
N PHE A 150 -2.89 1.08 1.94
CA PHE A 150 -1.53 1.53 2.07
C PHE A 150 -1.39 3.05 2.14
N PHE A 151 -0.23 3.50 2.56
CA PHE A 151 0.17 4.88 2.69
C PHE A 151 1.35 5.19 1.78
N ILE A 152 1.19 6.20 0.92
CA ILE A 152 2.28 6.75 0.11
C ILE A 152 2.99 7.78 0.98
N ASN A 153 4.09 7.40 1.62
CA ASN A 153 4.75 8.22 2.63
C ASN A 153 5.99 8.95 2.11
N ASP A 154 6.60 8.49 1.04
CA ASP A 154 7.69 9.17 0.36
C ASP A 154 7.19 9.86 -0.91
N GLU A 155 7.74 11.01 -1.20
CA GLU A 155 7.40 11.75 -2.39
C GLU A 155 8.66 12.18 -3.15
N TRP A 156 9.69 12.58 -2.45
CA TRP A 156 10.87 13.19 -3.05
C TRP A 156 12.15 12.57 -2.52
N PRO A 157 13.11 12.25 -3.42
CA PRO A 157 13.14 12.65 -4.84
C PRO A 157 12.44 11.69 -5.80
N ALA A 158 11.92 10.52 -5.35
CA ALA A 158 11.46 9.45 -6.23
C ALA A 158 10.05 9.68 -6.78
N PHE A 159 9.02 9.42 -6.00
CA PHE A 159 7.61 9.40 -6.43
C PHE A 159 7.14 10.71 -7.10
N GLY A 160 7.51 11.87 -6.53
CA GLY A 160 7.12 13.16 -7.08
C GLY A 160 7.72 13.43 -8.47
N ASN A 161 8.99 13.10 -8.69
CA ASN A 161 9.61 13.21 -10.02
C ASN A 161 9.02 12.21 -11.02
N TRP A 162 8.73 10.98 -10.60
CA TRP A 162 8.01 9.99 -11.38
C TRP A 162 6.61 10.50 -11.79
N ALA A 163 5.83 11.01 -10.83
CA ALA A 163 4.49 11.54 -11.07
C ALA A 163 4.51 12.74 -12.03
N ASN A 164 5.45 13.67 -11.83
CA ASN A 164 5.62 14.83 -12.71
C ASN A 164 5.91 14.42 -14.15
N LYS A 165 6.82 13.47 -14.35
CA LYS A 165 7.19 13.02 -15.70
C LYS A 165 6.06 12.29 -16.41
N ASN A 166 5.38 11.39 -15.72
CA ASN A 166 4.41 10.49 -16.34
C ASN A 166 2.99 11.09 -16.41
N PHE A 167 2.61 11.96 -15.46
CA PHE A 167 1.24 12.45 -15.30
C PHE A 167 1.14 13.97 -15.18
N GLY A 168 2.26 14.68 -15.10
CA GLY A 168 2.29 16.13 -14.93
C GLY A 168 2.09 16.58 -13.49
N GLY A 169 2.14 15.67 -12.52
CA GLY A 169 2.02 15.93 -11.08
C GLY A 169 1.36 14.81 -10.30
N VAL A 170 1.29 14.99 -8.98
CA VAL A 170 0.57 14.12 -8.05
C VAL A 170 -0.92 14.49 -8.08
N ASN A 171 -1.64 14.10 -9.12
CA ASN A 171 -2.98 14.54 -9.50
C ASN A 171 -3.92 13.35 -9.78
N ALA A 172 -5.18 13.62 -10.17
CA ALA A 172 -6.18 12.59 -10.42
C ALA A 172 -5.77 11.55 -11.48
N LYS A 173 -5.00 11.96 -12.51
CA LYS A 173 -4.51 11.01 -13.53
C LYS A 173 -3.50 10.01 -12.95
N MET A 174 -2.66 10.48 -12.04
CA MET A 174 -1.72 9.63 -11.31
C MET A 174 -2.49 8.72 -10.34
N TYR A 175 -3.40 9.29 -9.53
CA TYR A 175 -4.18 8.53 -8.56
C TYR A 175 -5.10 7.49 -9.20
N GLU A 176 -5.57 7.68 -10.44
CA GLU A 176 -6.34 6.65 -11.15
C GLU A 176 -5.57 5.32 -11.28
N ASN A 177 -4.24 5.39 -11.49
CA ASN A 177 -3.39 4.19 -11.54
C ASN A 177 -3.17 3.58 -10.15
N VAL A 178 -3.01 4.41 -9.13
CA VAL A 178 -2.86 3.97 -7.73
C VAL A 178 -4.16 3.33 -7.22
N PHE A 179 -5.32 3.94 -7.50
CA PHE A 179 -6.62 3.39 -7.11
C PHE A 179 -6.92 2.08 -7.83
N GLU A 180 -6.58 1.97 -9.11
CA GLU A 180 -6.71 0.70 -9.84
C GLU A 180 -5.84 -0.39 -9.21
N LEU A 181 -4.56 -0.11 -8.90
CA LEU A 181 -3.67 -1.05 -8.21
C LEU A 181 -4.27 -1.51 -6.88
N LEU A 182 -4.70 -0.56 -6.05
CA LEU A 182 -5.31 -0.85 -4.75
C LEU A 182 -6.51 -1.78 -4.88
N LEU A 183 -7.45 -1.47 -5.79
CA LEU A 183 -8.67 -2.25 -5.99
C LEU A 183 -8.40 -3.64 -6.61
N ARG A 184 -7.44 -3.76 -7.53
CA ARG A 184 -7.00 -5.06 -8.07
C ARG A 184 -6.38 -5.94 -6.98
N LEU A 185 -5.70 -5.35 -6.02
CA LEU A 185 -5.17 -6.03 -4.83
C LEU A 185 -6.21 -6.23 -3.73
N LYS A 186 -7.50 -5.94 -4.00
CA LYS A 186 -8.64 -6.07 -3.05
C LYS A 186 -8.51 -5.16 -1.81
N GLY A 187 -7.72 -4.10 -1.92
CA GLY A 187 -7.71 -3.00 -0.97
C GLY A 187 -8.86 -2.02 -1.22
N ASN A 188 -9.18 -1.22 -0.21
CA ASN A 188 -10.26 -0.22 -0.29
C ASN A 188 -9.90 1.10 0.40
N TYR A 189 -8.70 1.24 0.99
CA TYR A 189 -8.35 2.35 1.86
C TYR A 189 -6.97 2.93 1.51
N LEU A 190 -6.86 4.26 1.41
CA LEU A 190 -5.61 4.92 1.04
C LEU A 190 -5.32 6.13 1.93
N TRP A 191 -4.07 6.25 2.38
CA TRP A 191 -3.47 7.51 2.79
C TRP A 191 -2.62 8.04 1.63
N PRO A 192 -2.95 9.24 1.12
CA PRO A 192 -2.26 9.79 -0.04
C PRO A 192 -0.90 10.37 0.31
N ALA A 193 -0.14 10.73 -0.71
CA ALA A 193 1.08 11.53 -0.62
C ALA A 193 0.79 12.87 0.08
N MET A 194 1.71 13.34 0.95
CA MET A 194 1.38 14.40 1.90
C MET A 194 2.50 15.42 2.20
N TRP A 195 3.77 15.13 1.87
CA TRP A 195 4.88 15.99 2.28
C TRP A 195 5.03 17.27 1.46
N ALA A 196 4.70 17.22 0.18
CA ALA A 196 4.59 18.38 -0.71
C ALA A 196 3.23 18.43 -1.40
N SER A 197 2.47 17.36 -1.36
CA SER A 197 1.19 17.18 -2.01
C SER A 197 0.03 17.49 -1.07
N ARG A 198 -1.09 17.96 -1.65
CA ARG A 198 -2.31 18.30 -0.95
C ARG A 198 -3.46 17.60 -1.64
N PHE A 199 -3.65 16.33 -1.35
CA PHE A 199 -4.67 15.48 -2.00
C PHE A 199 -6.02 16.19 -2.20
N SER A 200 -6.39 17.00 -1.21
CA SER A 200 -7.70 17.67 -1.16
C SER A 200 -7.94 18.72 -2.24
N ASP A 201 -6.88 19.27 -2.87
CA ASP A 201 -7.00 20.36 -3.87
C ASP A 201 -5.98 20.29 -5.03
N ASP A 202 -5.16 19.25 -5.10
CA ASP A 202 -4.14 19.06 -6.14
C ASP A 202 -4.64 18.29 -7.37
N GLY A 203 -5.92 17.97 -7.48
CA GLY A 203 -6.54 17.11 -8.46
C GLY A 203 -6.49 17.47 -9.96
N PRO A 204 -6.66 18.71 -10.48
CA PRO A 204 -6.88 20.02 -9.84
C PRO A 204 -8.22 20.14 -9.11
N GLY A 205 -8.25 20.98 -8.11
CA GLY A 205 -9.42 21.09 -7.22
C GLY A 205 -9.73 19.75 -6.56
N LEU A 206 -11.00 19.36 -6.49
CA LEU A 206 -11.44 18.15 -5.79
C LEU A 206 -11.37 16.87 -6.64
N GLU A 207 -10.82 16.91 -7.85
CA GLU A 207 -10.83 15.76 -8.77
C GLU A 207 -10.23 14.48 -8.16
N ASN A 208 -9.22 14.59 -7.27
CA ASN A 208 -8.66 13.44 -6.56
C ASN A 208 -9.71 12.76 -5.66
N ALA A 209 -10.43 13.54 -4.85
CA ALA A 209 -11.43 13.04 -3.92
C ALA A 209 -12.68 12.53 -4.64
N GLU A 210 -13.10 13.22 -5.70
CA GLU A 210 -14.23 12.81 -6.55
C GLU A 210 -13.93 11.49 -7.26
N LEU A 211 -12.71 11.31 -7.79
CA LEU A 211 -12.28 10.06 -8.41
C LEU A 211 -12.21 8.91 -7.39
N ALA A 212 -11.68 9.16 -6.18
CA ALA A 212 -11.64 8.15 -5.12
C ALA A 212 -13.06 7.67 -4.77
N ASP A 213 -13.98 8.60 -4.55
CA ASP A 213 -15.37 8.31 -4.23
C ASP A 213 -16.08 7.59 -5.39
N GLU A 214 -15.88 8.03 -6.62
CA GLU A 214 -16.39 7.36 -7.83
C GLU A 214 -15.96 5.90 -7.88
N LEU A 215 -14.67 5.62 -7.68
CA LEU A 215 -14.10 4.28 -7.77
C LEU A 215 -14.32 3.44 -6.49
N GLY A 216 -14.84 4.03 -5.42
CA GLY A 216 -15.08 3.33 -4.15
C GLY A 216 -13.81 3.16 -3.31
N VAL A 217 -12.82 4.04 -3.49
CA VAL A 217 -11.66 4.10 -2.60
C VAL A 217 -11.98 5.00 -1.42
N VAL A 218 -11.94 4.44 -0.22
CA VAL A 218 -12.12 5.16 1.03
C VAL A 218 -10.84 5.93 1.32
N MET A 219 -10.94 7.24 1.47
CA MET A 219 -9.77 8.05 1.78
C MET A 219 -9.58 8.20 3.28
N GLY A 220 -8.34 8.19 3.70
CA GLY A 220 -7.91 8.60 5.01
C GLY A 220 -6.83 9.65 4.91
N ALA A 221 -6.29 10.03 6.04
CA ALA A 221 -5.15 10.92 6.12
C ALA A 221 -4.25 10.45 7.26
N SER A 222 -2.97 10.81 7.20
CA SER A 222 -2.02 10.37 8.19
C SER A 222 -2.34 10.92 9.59
N HIS A 223 -1.63 10.42 10.56
CA HIS A 223 -1.85 10.70 11.99
C HIS A 223 -1.70 12.17 12.40
N HIS A 224 -1.22 13.06 11.53
CA HIS A 224 -1.11 14.50 11.81
C HIS A 224 -1.91 15.39 10.85
N GLU A 225 -2.85 14.80 10.12
CA GLU A 225 -3.69 15.46 9.11
C GLU A 225 -5.20 15.36 9.45
N PRO A 226 -5.66 15.98 10.53
CA PRO A 226 -7.02 15.79 10.99
C PRO A 226 -8.07 16.53 10.13
N CYS A 227 -9.32 16.05 10.21
CA CYS A 227 -10.50 16.71 9.65
C CYS A 227 -10.44 16.92 8.14
N CYS A 228 -9.97 15.92 7.38
CA CYS A 228 -9.87 15.93 5.91
C CYS A 228 -8.99 17.07 5.36
N ARG A 229 -8.00 17.51 6.13
CA ARG A 229 -6.98 18.46 5.70
C ARG A 229 -5.67 17.73 5.40
N ALA A 230 -4.97 18.14 4.36
CA ALA A 230 -3.58 17.73 4.16
C ALA A 230 -2.65 18.56 5.06
N GLY A 231 -1.55 17.96 5.55
CA GLY A 231 -0.64 18.61 6.48
C GLY A 231 -0.03 19.89 5.95
N GLU A 232 0.25 19.95 4.64
CA GLU A 232 0.82 21.13 3.99
C GLU A 232 -0.20 22.26 3.74
N GLU A 233 -1.51 22.01 3.79
CA GLU A 233 -2.51 23.06 3.51
C GLU A 233 -2.38 24.24 4.47
N TYR A 234 -2.23 24.01 5.77
CA TYR A 234 -2.14 25.08 6.76
C TYR A 234 -0.95 26.00 6.50
N ARG A 235 0.18 25.45 6.07
CA ARG A 235 1.40 26.18 5.75
C ARG A 235 1.20 27.26 4.68
N TYR A 236 0.31 27.02 3.71
CA TYR A 236 0.01 27.97 2.64
C TYR A 236 -1.14 28.91 2.96
N LEU A 237 -1.99 28.55 3.93
CA LEU A 237 -3.21 29.30 4.26
C LEU A 237 -3.08 30.16 5.51
N ARG A 238 -2.07 29.92 6.37
CA ARG A 238 -1.82 30.70 7.58
C ARG A 238 -1.23 32.08 7.31
N GLY A 239 -1.36 32.96 8.26
CA GLY A 239 -0.76 34.29 8.23
C GLY A 239 -1.44 35.25 9.25
N PRO A 240 -0.82 36.42 9.54
CA PRO A 240 -1.37 37.36 10.50
C PRO A 240 -2.77 37.88 10.13
N ASP A 241 -3.09 37.98 8.84
CA ASP A 241 -4.40 38.41 8.33
C ASP A 241 -5.29 37.23 7.86
N SER A 242 -4.85 35.98 8.07
CA SER A 242 -5.63 34.80 7.69
C SER A 242 -6.76 34.53 8.68
N ILE A 243 -7.92 34.13 8.17
CA ILE A 243 -9.04 33.64 8.99
C ILE A 243 -8.67 32.37 9.80
N TYR A 244 -7.59 31.70 9.42
CA TYR A 244 -7.05 30.52 10.11
C TYR A 244 -5.97 30.89 11.14
N GLY A 245 -5.57 32.15 11.23
CA GLY A 245 -4.46 32.61 12.07
C GLY A 245 -3.11 32.15 11.56
N ASP A 246 -2.04 32.37 12.36
CA ASP A 246 -0.66 32.07 11.97
C ASP A 246 -0.03 30.89 12.76
N ALA A 247 -0.51 30.63 13.96
CA ALA A 247 0.06 29.62 14.84
C ALA A 247 -0.64 28.27 14.73
N TRP A 248 0.11 27.19 14.43
CA TRP A 248 -0.35 25.81 14.58
C TRP A 248 -0.29 25.38 16.06
N ASN A 249 -1.12 26.01 16.88
CA ASN A 249 -1.22 25.76 18.31
C ASN A 249 -2.66 26.00 18.78
N PHE A 250 -3.34 24.94 19.19
CA PHE A 250 -4.75 24.99 19.56
C PHE A 250 -5.02 25.90 20.77
N ARG A 251 -4.08 26.01 21.73
CA ARG A 251 -4.27 26.89 22.91
C ARG A 251 -4.20 28.38 22.55
N SER A 252 -3.32 28.76 21.64
CA SER A 252 -3.15 30.19 21.26
C SER A 252 -3.97 30.60 20.03
N ASN A 253 -4.44 29.64 19.22
CA ASN A 253 -5.17 29.87 17.97
C ASN A 253 -6.37 28.93 17.80
N GLU A 254 -7.14 28.71 18.86
CA GLU A 254 -8.29 27.81 18.85
C GLU A 254 -9.29 28.15 17.75
N ALA A 255 -9.65 29.43 17.61
CA ALA A 255 -10.63 29.88 16.62
C ALA A 255 -10.16 29.60 15.17
N GLY A 256 -8.92 29.95 14.85
CA GLY A 256 -8.36 29.77 13.51
C GLY A 256 -8.23 28.29 13.13
N ILE A 257 -7.72 27.46 14.03
CA ILE A 257 -7.59 26.01 13.81
C ILE A 257 -8.96 25.34 13.72
N THR A 258 -9.91 25.72 14.56
CA THR A 258 -11.30 25.23 14.49
C THR A 258 -11.92 25.56 13.14
N LYS A 259 -11.75 26.77 12.66
CA LYS A 259 -12.22 27.19 11.33
C LYS A 259 -11.54 26.43 10.20
N PHE A 260 -10.23 26.18 10.31
CA PHE A 260 -9.48 25.38 9.35
C PHE A 260 -10.04 23.94 9.24
N TRP A 261 -10.29 23.28 10.36
CA TRP A 261 -10.88 21.94 10.38
C TRP A 261 -12.32 21.92 9.88
N GLU A 262 -13.13 22.92 10.29
CA GLU A 262 -14.51 23.06 9.81
C GLU A 262 -14.58 23.11 8.27
N ASP A 263 -13.73 23.91 7.65
CA ASP A 263 -13.72 24.07 6.20
C ASP A 263 -13.22 22.80 5.49
N GLY A 264 -12.29 22.05 6.09
CA GLY A 264 -11.88 20.73 5.59
C GLY A 264 -13.03 19.73 5.57
N LEU A 265 -13.79 19.66 6.67
CA LEU A 265 -14.97 18.79 6.79
C LEU A 265 -16.09 19.20 5.83
N LYS A 266 -16.38 20.49 5.67
CA LYS A 266 -17.37 21.01 4.70
C LYS A 266 -17.00 20.66 3.27
N ARG A 267 -15.72 20.72 2.93
CA ARG A 267 -15.21 20.43 1.59
C ARG A 267 -15.26 18.92 1.27
N ASN A 268 -14.71 18.09 2.14
CA ASN A 268 -14.45 16.67 1.87
C ASN A 268 -15.34 15.69 2.66
N GLY A 269 -16.07 16.13 3.69
CA GLY A 269 -16.86 15.24 4.55
C GLY A 269 -18.01 14.51 3.86
N ARG A 270 -18.38 14.93 2.65
CA ARG A 270 -19.40 14.26 1.80
C ARG A 270 -18.91 12.98 1.11
N PHE A 271 -17.59 12.82 0.97
CA PHE A 271 -16.98 11.66 0.34
C PHE A 271 -16.80 10.52 1.33
N GLU A 272 -16.60 9.32 0.84
CA GLU A 272 -16.36 8.15 1.68
C GLU A 272 -14.96 8.22 2.32
N ASN A 273 -14.90 8.54 3.61
CA ASN A 273 -13.67 8.78 4.37
C ASN A 273 -13.63 8.02 5.69
N VAL A 274 -12.42 7.72 6.17
CA VAL A 274 -12.13 7.54 7.60
C VAL A 274 -11.46 8.81 8.08
N ILE A 275 -12.16 9.61 8.89
CA ILE A 275 -11.68 10.92 9.32
C ILE A 275 -10.64 10.76 10.43
N THR A 276 -9.40 11.18 10.16
CA THR A 276 -8.37 11.30 11.19
C THR A 276 -8.77 12.36 12.19
N VAL A 277 -8.68 12.03 13.48
CA VAL A 277 -8.89 12.94 14.61
C VAL A 277 -7.64 13.04 15.48
N GLY A 278 -7.59 14.05 16.34
CA GLY A 278 -6.44 14.39 17.14
C GLY A 278 -5.66 15.56 16.52
N MET A 279 -4.50 15.85 17.07
CA MET A 279 -3.60 16.88 16.60
C MET A 279 -2.18 16.53 17.01
N ARG A 280 -1.22 16.81 16.14
CA ARG A 280 0.22 16.81 16.43
C ARG A 280 0.81 18.18 16.10
N GLY A 281 2.07 18.39 16.43
CA GLY A 281 2.81 19.59 16.04
C GLY A 281 3.08 19.63 14.53
N GLU A 282 3.52 20.77 14.03
CA GLU A 282 3.91 20.92 12.63
C GLU A 282 5.03 19.94 12.25
N ALA A 283 5.00 19.46 11.01
CA ALA A 283 5.98 18.52 10.46
C ALA A 283 6.18 17.29 11.35
N ASP A 284 5.08 16.66 11.77
CA ASP A 284 5.09 15.41 12.55
C ASP A 284 5.86 15.48 13.88
N THR A 285 5.78 16.63 14.57
CA THR A 285 6.41 16.85 15.89
C THR A 285 5.42 16.74 17.04
N ALA A 286 5.93 16.75 18.29
CA ALA A 286 5.09 16.78 19.47
C ALA A 286 4.27 18.07 19.56
N ILE A 287 3.02 17.96 20.00
CA ILE A 287 2.03 19.06 20.02
C ILE A 287 2.45 20.22 20.93
N MET A 288 3.03 19.94 22.10
CA MET A 288 3.63 20.92 23.00
C MET A 288 4.94 20.36 23.59
N LYS A 289 6.06 20.93 23.16
CA LYS A 289 7.41 20.37 23.47
C LYS A 289 7.81 20.44 24.96
N ASN A 290 7.29 21.42 25.73
CA ASN A 290 7.70 21.67 27.13
C ASN A 290 6.55 21.53 28.12
N ALA A 291 5.44 20.88 27.73
CA ALA A 291 4.29 20.67 28.59
C ALA A 291 4.39 19.35 29.36
N THR A 292 3.66 19.27 30.48
CA THR A 292 3.53 18.01 31.22
C THR A 292 2.67 17.00 30.46
N LEU A 293 2.75 15.72 30.84
CA LEU A 293 1.86 14.69 30.29
C LEU A 293 0.39 15.06 30.49
N ALA A 294 0.02 15.58 31.65
CA ALA A 294 -1.34 16.03 31.96
C ALA A 294 -1.81 17.17 31.04
N ASP A 295 -0.94 18.16 30.77
CA ASP A 295 -1.27 19.28 29.87
C ASP A 295 -1.53 18.79 28.43
N ASN A 296 -0.70 17.89 27.93
CA ASN A 296 -0.87 17.29 26.61
C ASN A 296 -2.14 16.44 26.51
N ILE A 297 -2.46 15.63 27.54
CA ILE A 297 -3.70 14.84 27.59
C ILE A 297 -4.92 15.76 27.60
N ASN A 298 -4.92 16.83 28.40
CA ASN A 298 -6.02 17.78 28.44
C ASN A 298 -6.18 18.53 27.12
N LEU A 299 -5.07 18.92 26.49
CA LEU A 299 -5.11 19.54 25.17
C LEU A 299 -5.72 18.60 24.13
N LEU A 300 -5.26 17.34 24.07
CA LEU A 300 -5.79 16.37 23.10
C LEU A 300 -7.28 16.09 23.33
N ARG A 301 -7.74 16.06 24.60
CA ARG A 301 -9.17 15.92 24.92
C ARG A 301 -9.99 17.10 24.39
N ASP A 302 -9.52 18.35 24.56
CA ASP A 302 -10.22 19.55 24.07
C ASP A 302 -10.25 19.56 22.52
N VAL A 303 -9.16 19.15 21.87
CA VAL A 303 -9.09 18.95 20.42
C VAL A 303 -10.12 17.93 19.94
N LEU A 304 -10.15 16.73 20.54
CA LEU A 304 -11.11 15.68 20.19
C LEU A 304 -12.56 16.13 20.37
N LYS A 305 -12.86 16.81 21.48
CA LYS A 305 -14.19 17.39 21.74
C LYS A 305 -14.60 18.37 20.64
N THR A 306 -13.70 19.25 20.23
CA THR A 306 -13.94 20.22 19.16
C THR A 306 -14.16 19.51 17.82
N GLN A 307 -13.31 18.57 17.48
CA GLN A 307 -13.41 17.82 16.22
C GLN A 307 -14.68 16.96 16.16
N ASN A 308 -15.05 16.26 17.24
CA ASN A 308 -16.31 15.52 17.32
C ASN A 308 -17.54 16.43 17.15
N ARG A 309 -17.51 17.65 17.72
CA ARG A 309 -18.56 18.64 17.49
C ARG A 309 -18.63 19.06 16.03
N LEU A 310 -17.50 19.40 15.41
CA LEU A 310 -17.44 19.80 14.00
C LEU A 310 -17.91 18.69 13.04
N ILE A 311 -17.54 17.45 13.31
CA ILE A 311 -17.99 16.27 12.53
C ILE A 311 -19.52 16.12 12.66
N ARG A 312 -20.07 16.29 13.86
CA ARG A 312 -21.53 16.25 14.08
C ARG A 312 -22.26 17.33 13.32
N GLU A 313 -21.71 18.52 13.28
CA GLU A 313 -22.32 19.69 12.63
C GLU A 313 -22.20 19.65 11.10
N ASN A 314 -21.13 19.07 10.55
CA ASN A 314 -20.80 19.23 9.12
C ASN A 314 -20.82 17.91 8.31
N VAL A 315 -20.82 16.74 8.97
CA VAL A 315 -20.79 15.45 8.28
C VAL A 315 -22.05 14.62 8.60
N ASN A 316 -22.26 14.26 9.86
CA ASN A 316 -23.42 13.51 10.29
C ASN A 316 -23.75 13.81 11.75
N GLN A 317 -25.02 14.13 12.04
CA GLN A 317 -25.50 14.40 13.40
C GLN A 317 -25.24 13.24 14.36
N ASP A 318 -25.34 12.01 13.89
CA ASP A 318 -24.88 10.83 14.63
C ASP A 318 -23.42 10.55 14.32
N VAL A 319 -22.55 11.08 15.15
CA VAL A 319 -21.10 10.92 15.01
C VAL A 319 -20.63 9.45 15.08
N MET A 320 -21.45 8.55 15.63
CA MET A 320 -21.14 7.12 15.68
C MET A 320 -21.24 6.45 14.32
N GLN A 321 -21.95 7.06 13.35
CA GLN A 321 -22.03 6.59 11.98
C GLN A 321 -20.86 7.05 11.11
N VAL A 322 -20.04 7.98 11.61
CA VAL A 322 -18.89 8.53 10.88
C VAL A 322 -17.63 7.73 11.26
N PRO A 323 -16.98 7.03 10.31
CA PRO A 323 -15.71 6.38 10.57
C PRO A 323 -14.66 7.42 10.97
N ARG A 324 -14.07 7.25 12.14
CA ARG A 324 -13.03 8.14 12.70
C ARG A 324 -11.86 7.30 13.20
N MET A 325 -10.67 7.83 13.13
CA MET A 325 -9.45 7.15 13.55
C MET A 325 -8.55 8.10 14.35
N LEU A 326 -8.02 7.59 15.46
CA LEU A 326 -6.92 8.21 16.21
C LEU A 326 -5.71 7.27 16.22
N ALA A 327 -4.58 7.72 15.71
CA ALA A 327 -3.35 6.95 15.77
C ALA A 327 -2.68 7.10 17.14
N LEU A 328 -2.47 5.97 17.80
CA LEU A 328 -1.69 5.87 19.04
C LEU A 328 -0.22 5.67 18.67
N TYR A 329 0.39 6.74 18.14
CA TYR A 329 1.72 6.73 17.56
C TYR A 329 2.63 7.75 18.23
N LYS A 330 3.89 7.41 18.44
CA LYS A 330 4.89 8.26 19.09
C LYS A 330 4.37 8.80 20.45
N GLU A 331 4.35 10.13 20.64
CA GLU A 331 3.92 10.77 21.90
C GLU A 331 2.41 10.61 22.21
N VAL A 332 1.57 10.29 21.22
CA VAL A 332 0.13 10.06 21.47
C VAL A 332 -0.12 8.75 22.22
N GLU A 333 0.77 7.77 22.09
CA GLU A 333 0.67 6.51 22.83
C GLU A 333 0.65 6.73 24.36
N PRO A 334 1.62 7.43 25.00
CA PRO A 334 1.52 7.77 26.42
C PRO A 334 0.33 8.66 26.78
N TYR A 335 -0.20 9.49 25.85
CA TYR A 335 -1.42 10.27 26.14
C TYR A 335 -2.65 9.35 26.30
N PHE A 336 -2.69 8.24 25.56
CA PHE A 336 -3.76 7.26 25.69
C PHE A 336 -3.65 6.44 26.96
N TYR A 337 -2.46 5.92 27.28
CA TYR A 337 -2.28 5.05 28.45
C TYR A 337 -2.17 5.83 29.76
N GLY A 338 -1.62 7.03 29.74
CA GLY A 338 -1.21 7.75 30.95
C GLY A 338 0.00 7.13 31.62
N ASP A 339 0.22 7.50 32.87
CA ASP A 339 1.24 6.91 33.74
C ASP A 339 0.71 6.68 35.16
N LYS A 340 1.60 6.31 36.10
CA LYS A 340 1.24 6.08 37.53
C LYS A 340 0.68 7.31 38.26
N HIS A 341 0.86 8.51 37.68
CA HIS A 341 0.43 9.79 38.30
C HIS A 341 -0.67 10.49 37.50
N THR A 342 -0.79 10.19 36.20
CA THR A 342 -1.66 10.87 35.27
C THR A 342 -2.53 9.88 34.53
N LYS A 343 -3.87 10.01 34.69
CA LYS A 343 -4.83 9.20 33.95
C LYS A 343 -4.82 9.59 32.46
N GLY A 344 -4.59 8.62 31.59
CA GLY A 344 -4.67 8.80 30.13
C GLY A 344 -6.10 8.86 29.60
N LEU A 345 -6.22 8.87 28.26
CA LEU A 345 -7.49 8.93 27.54
C LEU A 345 -8.19 7.56 27.38
N MET A 346 -7.63 6.48 27.89
CA MET A 346 -8.30 5.17 27.84
C MET A 346 -9.68 5.25 28.52
N GLY A 347 -10.73 4.95 27.73
CA GLY A 347 -12.13 5.04 28.20
C GLY A 347 -12.68 6.47 28.25
N ASP A 348 -12.01 7.44 27.64
CA ASP A 348 -12.52 8.81 27.52
C ASP A 348 -13.75 8.84 26.58
N PRO A 349 -14.85 9.54 26.96
CA PRO A 349 -16.05 9.63 26.11
C PRO A 349 -15.80 10.19 24.70
N GLU A 350 -14.80 11.06 24.52
CA GLU A 350 -14.48 11.66 23.22
C GLU A 350 -13.86 10.63 22.24
N LEU A 351 -13.45 9.47 22.73
CA LEU A 351 -12.96 8.35 21.93
C LEU A 351 -14.04 7.31 21.60
N GLU A 352 -15.29 7.49 22.08
CA GLU A 352 -16.33 6.51 21.78
C GLU A 352 -16.61 6.42 20.27
N GLY A 353 -16.52 5.20 19.72
CA GLY A 353 -16.69 4.95 18.27
C GLY A 353 -15.50 5.40 17.40
N VAL A 354 -14.41 5.89 17.97
CA VAL A 354 -13.17 6.18 17.24
C VAL A 354 -12.35 4.90 17.13
N THR A 355 -11.94 4.50 15.94
CA THR A 355 -10.98 3.40 15.74
C THR A 355 -9.62 3.81 16.31
N LEU A 356 -9.13 3.05 17.27
CA LEU A 356 -7.82 3.28 17.88
C LEU A 356 -6.76 2.51 17.09
N MET A 357 -5.93 3.25 16.38
CA MET A 357 -4.91 2.66 15.53
C MET A 357 -3.60 2.48 16.30
N LEU A 358 -3.26 1.22 16.56
CA LEU A 358 -1.97 0.82 17.13
C LEU A 358 -0.90 0.83 16.02
N CYS A 359 0.36 0.91 16.42
CA CYS A 359 1.47 1.00 15.48
C CYS A 359 2.54 -0.04 15.82
N ASP A 360 3.32 -0.42 14.80
CA ASP A 360 4.56 -1.16 15.00
C ASP A 360 5.69 -0.23 15.52
N ASP A 361 6.89 -0.77 15.62
CA ASP A 361 8.09 -0.03 16.04
C ASP A 361 8.81 0.70 14.89
N ASN A 362 8.14 0.92 13.77
CA ASN A 362 8.66 1.44 12.49
C ASN A 362 9.58 0.46 11.74
N HIS A 363 9.80 -0.72 12.27
CA HIS A 363 10.67 -1.75 11.68
C HIS A 363 9.96 -3.11 11.52
N GLY A 364 8.64 -3.11 11.62
CA GLY A 364 7.79 -4.28 11.40
C GLY A 364 7.66 -5.20 12.61
N ASN A 365 7.85 -4.72 13.85
CA ASN A 365 7.54 -5.47 15.06
C ASN A 365 6.38 -4.81 15.81
N LEU A 366 5.37 -5.57 16.17
CA LEU A 366 4.26 -5.06 16.98
C LEU A 366 4.79 -4.56 18.34
N ARG A 367 4.37 -3.36 18.73
CA ARG A 367 4.71 -2.78 20.04
C ARG A 367 3.74 -3.25 21.11
N THR A 368 2.46 -3.34 20.74
CA THR A 368 1.39 -3.69 21.65
C THR A 368 0.19 -4.25 20.89
N VAL A 369 -0.67 -4.93 21.62
CA VAL A 369 -1.98 -5.39 21.15
C VAL A 369 -3.04 -4.99 22.16
N PRO A 370 -4.34 -4.96 21.82
CA PRO A 370 -5.40 -4.63 22.76
C PRO A 370 -5.38 -5.55 23.97
N THR A 371 -5.23 -4.94 25.15
CA THR A 371 -5.33 -5.67 26.44
C THR A 371 -6.77 -6.06 26.71
N GLU A 372 -7.01 -6.91 27.71
CA GLU A 372 -8.36 -7.33 28.10
C GLU A 372 -9.28 -6.14 28.40
N LYS A 373 -8.78 -5.09 29.04
CA LYS A 373 -9.54 -3.86 29.34
C LYS A 373 -9.92 -3.06 28.07
N MET A 374 -9.16 -3.23 27.01
CA MET A 374 -9.36 -2.51 25.74
C MET A 374 -10.33 -3.24 24.79
N ARG A 375 -10.49 -4.56 24.91
CA ARG A 375 -11.22 -5.40 23.92
C ARG A 375 -12.67 -4.99 23.65
N ASN A 376 -13.31 -4.29 24.57
CA ASN A 376 -14.71 -3.86 24.44
C ASN A 376 -14.85 -2.43 23.86
N HIS A 377 -13.79 -1.84 23.33
CA HIS A 377 -13.85 -0.52 22.73
C HIS A 377 -14.71 -0.54 21.45
N LYS A 378 -15.77 0.26 21.40
CA LYS A 378 -16.79 0.24 20.33
C LYS A 378 -16.26 0.68 18.97
N GLY A 379 -15.23 1.54 18.94
CA GLY A 379 -14.60 2.01 17.70
C GLY A 379 -13.70 0.97 17.03
N GLY A 380 -13.41 -0.13 17.74
CA GLY A 380 -12.50 -1.16 17.26
C GLY A 380 -11.04 -0.71 17.19
N TYR A 381 -10.20 -1.53 16.55
CA TYR A 381 -8.75 -1.33 16.49
C TYR A 381 -8.22 -1.42 15.07
N GLY A 382 -7.25 -0.56 14.78
CA GLY A 382 -6.46 -0.58 13.56
C GLY A 382 -4.99 -0.84 13.81
N MET A 383 -4.25 -1.16 12.74
CA MET A 383 -2.80 -1.31 12.73
C MET A 383 -2.19 -0.43 11.64
N TYR A 384 -1.23 0.39 12.03
CA TYR A 384 -0.31 1.08 11.14
C TYR A 384 1.02 0.32 11.14
N TYR A 385 1.32 -0.31 10.01
CA TYR A 385 2.48 -1.17 9.81
C TYR A 385 3.46 -0.55 8.80
N HIS A 386 4.76 -0.90 8.87
CA HIS A 386 5.78 -0.30 8.01
C HIS A 386 6.50 -1.33 7.13
N PHE A 387 6.43 -1.14 5.82
CA PHE A 387 7.32 -1.73 4.82
C PHE A 387 8.44 -0.78 4.43
N ASP A 388 8.26 0.48 4.70
CA ASP A 388 9.10 1.62 4.43
C ASP A 388 9.00 2.59 5.60
N TYR A 389 10.06 3.32 5.91
CA TYR A 389 10.07 4.28 7.00
C TYR A 389 10.97 5.48 6.72
N HIS A 390 10.35 6.66 6.69
CA HIS A 390 11.02 7.95 6.71
C HIS A 390 11.04 8.50 8.14
N GLY A 391 12.22 8.61 8.76
CA GLY A 391 12.32 9.16 10.11
C GLY A 391 13.60 8.82 10.86
N TRP A 392 13.60 9.27 12.13
CA TRP A 392 14.70 9.04 13.06
C TRP A 392 14.48 7.72 13.84
N PRO A 393 15.53 6.94 14.25
CA PRO A 393 16.96 7.21 14.04
C PRO A 393 17.53 6.78 12.68
N PHE A 394 16.83 5.90 11.93
CA PHE A 394 17.23 5.39 10.63
C PHE A 394 16.03 5.27 9.71
N SER A 395 16.10 5.89 8.55
CA SER A 395 15.19 5.66 7.44
C SER A 395 15.59 4.43 6.63
N TYR A 396 14.60 3.79 5.99
CA TYR A 396 14.80 2.79 4.94
C TYR A 396 13.67 3.00 3.91
N GLU A 397 14.02 3.54 2.75
CA GLU A 397 13.08 4.18 1.80
C GLU A 397 13.29 3.73 0.36
N TRP A 398 14.40 3.00 0.08
CA TRP A 398 14.82 2.80 -1.29
C TRP A 398 14.14 1.62 -1.98
N LEU A 399 14.32 0.40 -1.46
CA LEU A 399 13.85 -0.83 -2.08
C LEU A 399 13.18 -1.75 -1.05
N ASN A 400 12.42 -2.73 -1.55
CA ASN A 400 11.82 -3.74 -0.69
C ASN A 400 12.86 -4.48 0.15
N THR A 401 12.70 -4.42 1.46
CA THR A 401 13.50 -5.13 2.45
C THR A 401 12.64 -6.00 3.37
N ASN A 402 11.40 -6.30 2.97
CA ASN A 402 10.41 -6.96 3.79
C ASN A 402 10.40 -8.47 3.56
N TYR A 403 10.43 -9.23 4.67
CA TYR A 403 10.39 -10.68 4.67
C TYR A 403 8.99 -11.16 5.05
N LEU A 404 8.30 -11.84 4.13
CA LEU A 404 6.90 -12.23 4.29
C LEU A 404 6.62 -13.05 5.57
N PRO A 405 7.47 -14.01 5.99
CA PRO A 405 7.23 -14.73 7.24
C PRO A 405 7.08 -13.81 8.46
N LYS A 406 7.89 -12.75 8.53
CA LYS A 406 7.79 -11.74 9.61
C LYS A 406 6.47 -10.96 9.51
N ALA A 407 6.11 -10.47 8.32
CA ALA A 407 4.86 -9.77 8.12
C ALA A 407 3.65 -10.65 8.47
N LYS A 408 3.66 -11.93 8.03
CA LYS A 408 2.63 -12.91 8.39
C LYS A 408 2.50 -13.06 9.90
N GLU A 409 3.59 -13.34 10.60
CA GLU A 409 3.60 -13.54 12.05
C GLU A 409 3.00 -12.33 12.77
N GLN A 410 3.48 -11.14 12.47
CA GLN A 410 3.06 -9.91 13.15
C GLN A 410 1.59 -9.56 12.85
N MET A 411 1.17 -9.63 11.60
CA MET A 411 -0.20 -9.28 11.23
C MET A 411 -1.21 -10.35 11.65
N CYS A 412 -0.83 -11.63 11.71
CA CYS A 412 -1.67 -12.66 12.30
C CYS A 412 -1.85 -12.42 13.81
N ALA A 413 -0.78 -12.10 14.54
CA ALA A 413 -0.89 -11.73 15.95
C ALA A 413 -1.79 -10.50 16.15
N ALA A 414 -1.66 -9.46 15.31
CA ALA A 414 -2.54 -8.30 15.37
C ALA A 414 -4.03 -8.70 15.22
N TYR A 415 -4.35 -9.50 14.21
CA TYR A 415 -5.72 -9.95 13.93
C TYR A 415 -6.29 -10.80 15.08
N ASP A 416 -5.52 -11.75 15.60
CA ASP A 416 -5.95 -12.67 16.66
C ASP A 416 -6.24 -11.94 17.98
N PHE A 417 -5.54 -10.82 18.22
CA PHE A 417 -5.81 -9.95 19.37
C PHE A 417 -6.87 -8.87 19.09
N GLY A 418 -7.59 -8.94 17.96
CA GLY A 418 -8.77 -8.12 17.70
C GLY A 418 -8.52 -6.84 16.91
N ILE A 419 -7.37 -6.68 16.27
CA ILE A 419 -7.09 -5.55 15.38
C ILE A 419 -7.61 -5.90 13.99
N ARG A 420 -8.90 -5.57 13.70
CA ARG A 420 -9.63 -6.05 12.52
C ARG A 420 -10.37 -4.97 11.74
N ASP A 421 -10.42 -3.75 12.27
CA ASP A 421 -11.23 -2.69 11.65
C ASP A 421 -10.48 -1.92 10.58
N LEU A 422 -9.17 -1.69 10.76
CA LEU A 422 -8.37 -0.91 9.84
C LEU A 422 -6.93 -1.43 9.81
N TRP A 423 -6.46 -1.81 8.61
CA TRP A 423 -5.05 -2.10 8.37
C TRP A 423 -4.50 -1.16 7.31
N ILE A 424 -3.45 -0.44 7.65
CA ILE A 424 -2.72 0.39 6.71
C ILE A 424 -1.22 0.11 6.82
N VAL A 425 -0.56 -0.01 5.67
CA VAL A 425 0.89 -0.21 5.61
C VAL A 425 1.57 0.92 4.86
N ASN A 426 2.60 1.50 5.47
CA ASN A 426 3.48 2.44 4.81
C ASN A 426 4.30 1.71 3.75
N VAL A 427 4.21 2.13 2.50
CA VAL A 427 4.93 1.54 1.35
C VAL A 427 5.89 2.51 0.67
N GLY A 428 6.13 3.69 1.27
CA GLY A 428 6.95 4.72 0.67
C GLY A 428 6.45 5.13 -0.71
N ASP A 429 7.27 4.91 -1.72
CA ASP A 429 6.99 5.20 -3.14
C ASP A 429 6.20 4.10 -3.88
N ILE A 430 5.70 3.07 -3.20
CA ILE A 430 5.03 1.87 -3.74
C ILE A 430 6.01 0.90 -4.42
N MET A 431 6.73 1.38 -5.44
CA MET A 431 7.79 0.59 -6.10
C MET A 431 8.92 0.35 -5.09
N THR A 432 9.30 -0.77 -4.88
CA THR A 432 9.29 -2.17 -5.16
C THR A 432 8.56 -2.99 -4.08
N ASN A 433 7.68 -2.33 -3.33
CA ASN A 433 6.94 -2.93 -2.21
C ASN A 433 5.67 -3.68 -2.66
N GLU A 434 5.41 -3.81 -3.96
CA GLU A 434 4.21 -4.48 -4.49
C GLU A 434 4.10 -5.95 -4.06
N PHE A 435 5.23 -6.65 -3.96
CA PHE A 435 5.24 -8.06 -3.52
C PHE A 435 4.74 -8.22 -2.07
N PRO A 436 5.34 -7.58 -1.06
CA PRO A 436 4.81 -7.67 0.31
C PRO A 436 3.44 -7.01 0.46
N LEU A 437 3.12 -5.96 -0.30
CA LEU A 437 1.82 -5.31 -0.31
C LEU A 437 0.72 -6.26 -0.81
N SER A 438 0.99 -7.00 -1.89
CA SER A 438 0.04 -8.00 -2.41
C SER A 438 -0.29 -9.06 -1.34
N TYR A 439 0.71 -9.54 -0.59
CA TYR A 439 0.49 -10.47 0.52
C TYR A 439 -0.31 -9.84 1.66
N PHE A 440 0.06 -8.63 2.08
CA PHE A 440 -0.59 -7.90 3.16
C PHE A 440 -2.09 -7.69 2.88
N LEU A 441 -2.43 -7.25 1.67
CA LEU A 441 -3.81 -7.01 1.27
C LEU A 441 -4.61 -8.32 1.09
N ASN A 442 -4.00 -9.36 0.57
CA ASN A 442 -4.61 -10.70 0.49
C ASN A 442 -4.92 -11.25 1.89
N LEU A 443 -3.99 -11.13 2.85
CA LEU A 443 -4.18 -11.52 4.25
C LEU A 443 -5.31 -10.72 4.91
N ALA A 444 -5.38 -9.42 4.65
CA ALA A 444 -6.44 -8.55 5.17
C ALA A 444 -7.82 -8.83 4.53
N TYR A 445 -7.84 -9.27 3.27
CA TYR A 445 -9.07 -9.63 2.56
C TYR A 445 -9.61 -11.01 2.99
N ASP A 446 -8.76 -12.03 3.03
CA ASP A 446 -9.11 -13.40 3.39
C ASP A 446 -8.14 -13.97 4.44
N TYR A 447 -8.34 -13.55 5.68
CA TYR A 447 -7.50 -13.96 6.79
C TYR A 447 -7.48 -15.49 6.98
N GLU A 448 -8.63 -16.16 6.87
CA GLU A 448 -8.69 -17.61 7.08
C GLU A 448 -7.80 -18.38 6.13
N LYS A 449 -7.81 -18.01 4.84
CA LYS A 449 -6.94 -18.65 3.83
C LYS A 449 -5.46 -18.35 4.08
N TYR A 450 -5.10 -17.07 4.17
CA TYR A 450 -3.69 -16.66 4.13
C TYR A 450 -2.97 -16.78 5.47
N SER A 451 -3.71 -16.88 6.60
CA SER A 451 -3.14 -17.17 7.92
C SER A 451 -2.94 -18.65 8.19
N ALA A 452 -3.65 -19.52 7.49
CA ALA A 452 -3.62 -20.96 7.69
C ALA A 452 -2.18 -21.52 7.73
N ALA A 453 -1.96 -22.52 8.58
CA ALA A 453 -0.62 -23.09 8.77
C ALA A 453 -0.08 -23.77 7.52
N GLU A 454 -0.97 -24.42 6.75
CA GLU A 454 -0.66 -25.08 5.47
C GLU A 454 -0.38 -24.06 4.35
N TYR A 455 -0.87 -22.83 4.46
CA TYR A 455 -0.62 -21.77 3.48
C TYR A 455 0.65 -21.00 3.82
N THR A 456 1.78 -21.54 3.43
CA THR A 456 3.09 -20.96 3.75
C THR A 456 3.39 -19.72 2.89
N THR A 457 4.24 -18.82 3.40
CA THR A 457 4.72 -17.67 2.62
C THR A 457 5.58 -18.06 1.42
N GLN A 458 6.22 -19.25 1.47
CA GLN A 458 6.91 -19.82 0.32
C GLN A 458 5.93 -20.29 -0.76
N GLY A 459 4.81 -20.91 -0.36
CA GLY A 459 3.71 -21.25 -1.25
C GLY A 459 3.12 -20.02 -1.91
N TYR A 460 2.87 -18.97 -1.13
CA TYR A 460 2.43 -17.68 -1.68
C TYR A 460 3.42 -17.10 -2.69
N THR A 461 4.72 -17.13 -2.39
CA THR A 461 5.75 -16.65 -3.32
C THR A 461 5.70 -17.40 -4.64
N ALA A 462 5.50 -18.73 -4.60
CA ALA A 462 5.38 -19.55 -5.80
C ALA A 462 4.10 -19.23 -6.61
N GLU A 463 2.96 -19.03 -5.94
CA GLU A 463 1.70 -18.60 -6.59
C GLU A 463 1.85 -17.21 -7.23
N TRP A 464 2.49 -16.27 -6.53
CA TRP A 464 2.77 -14.93 -7.04
C TRP A 464 3.66 -14.94 -8.27
N ILE A 465 4.72 -15.77 -8.28
CA ILE A 465 5.59 -15.98 -9.44
C ILE A 465 4.81 -16.59 -10.61
N GLU A 466 3.96 -17.60 -10.34
CA GLU A 466 3.11 -18.21 -11.36
C GLU A 466 2.17 -17.20 -12.01
N GLN A 467 1.59 -16.31 -11.21
CA GLN A 467 0.67 -15.27 -11.68
C GLN A 467 1.38 -14.22 -12.55
N LEU A 468 2.62 -13.83 -12.19
CA LEU A 468 3.35 -12.81 -12.94
C LEU A 468 4.05 -13.35 -14.18
N PHE A 469 4.55 -14.57 -14.11
CA PHE A 469 5.40 -15.18 -15.13
C PHE A 469 4.93 -16.60 -15.50
N PRO A 470 3.67 -16.77 -15.95
CA PRO A 470 3.10 -18.09 -16.21
C PRO A 470 3.85 -18.86 -17.29
N ASP A 471 4.39 -18.17 -18.30
CA ASP A 471 5.11 -18.77 -19.43
C ASP A 471 6.58 -19.18 -19.12
N PHE A 472 7.08 -18.87 -17.91
CA PHE A 472 8.44 -19.23 -17.53
C PHE A 472 8.56 -20.74 -17.26
N SER A 473 9.69 -21.30 -17.61
CA SER A 473 10.02 -22.70 -17.31
C SER A 473 10.09 -22.96 -15.79
N HIS A 474 9.87 -24.20 -15.38
CA HIS A 474 10.02 -24.61 -13.98
C HIS A 474 11.37 -24.20 -13.37
N LYS A 475 12.45 -24.26 -14.18
CA LYS A 475 13.79 -23.84 -13.74
C LYS A 475 13.86 -22.35 -13.46
N GLN A 476 13.30 -21.52 -14.34
CA GLN A 476 13.25 -20.07 -14.14
C GLN A 476 12.39 -19.71 -12.92
N LYS A 477 11.21 -20.34 -12.76
CA LYS A 477 10.34 -20.14 -11.58
C LYS A 477 11.03 -20.56 -10.27
N ALA A 478 11.80 -21.66 -10.29
CA ALA A 478 12.59 -22.09 -9.14
C ALA A 478 13.70 -21.07 -8.80
N SER A 479 14.39 -20.52 -9.82
CA SER A 479 15.38 -19.45 -9.63
C SER A 479 14.73 -18.18 -9.06
N LEU A 480 13.56 -17.76 -9.57
CA LEU A 480 12.80 -16.62 -9.03
C LEU A 480 12.43 -16.84 -7.55
N ASN A 481 11.93 -18.03 -7.22
CA ASN A 481 11.58 -18.38 -5.84
C ASN A 481 12.80 -18.32 -4.92
N TYR A 482 13.95 -18.84 -5.37
CA TYR A 482 15.21 -18.74 -4.63
C TYR A 482 15.63 -17.28 -4.41
N ILE A 483 15.63 -16.46 -5.45
CA ILE A 483 15.99 -15.05 -5.39
C ILE A 483 15.10 -14.33 -4.37
N MET A 484 13.76 -14.41 -4.52
CA MET A 484 12.80 -13.71 -3.68
C MET A 484 12.92 -14.09 -2.21
N ASN A 485 13.03 -15.37 -1.89
CA ASN A 485 13.17 -15.81 -0.51
C ASN A 485 14.53 -15.47 0.11
N THR A 486 15.60 -15.48 -0.68
CA THR A 486 16.96 -15.26 -0.17
C THR A 486 17.24 -13.78 0.04
N TYR A 487 16.96 -12.93 -0.98
CA TYR A 487 17.26 -11.50 -0.83
C TYR A 487 16.40 -10.85 0.25
N THR A 488 15.09 -11.17 0.32
CA THR A 488 14.21 -10.59 1.34
C THR A 488 14.60 -11.02 2.74
N LYS A 489 15.06 -12.27 2.93
CA LYS A 489 15.59 -12.75 4.20
C LYS A 489 16.86 -11.99 4.60
N LEU A 490 17.82 -11.83 3.69
CA LEU A 490 19.07 -11.11 3.95
C LEU A 490 18.81 -9.63 4.23
N ALA A 491 17.99 -8.97 3.42
CA ALA A 491 17.64 -7.57 3.60
C ALA A 491 16.85 -7.32 4.91
N ASN A 492 16.07 -8.30 5.38
CA ASN A 492 15.37 -8.20 6.66
C ASN A 492 16.28 -8.45 7.88
N MET A 493 17.42 -9.11 7.72
CA MET A 493 18.41 -9.24 8.83
C MET A 493 18.90 -7.87 9.27
N ARG A 494 19.18 -7.00 8.30
CA ARG A 494 19.44 -5.58 8.49
C ARG A 494 18.97 -4.84 7.25
N ARG A 495 18.13 -3.79 7.42
CA ARG A 495 17.65 -2.96 6.30
C ARG A 495 18.84 -2.40 5.53
N THR A 496 18.74 -2.33 4.22
CA THR A 496 19.84 -2.00 3.31
C THR A 496 20.54 -0.70 3.69
N GLU A 497 19.78 0.36 3.98
CA GLU A 497 20.30 1.68 4.34
C GLU A 497 20.87 1.72 5.77
N CYS A 498 20.61 0.70 6.57
CA CYS A 498 21.11 0.57 7.94
C CYS A 498 22.37 -0.30 8.06
N ILE A 499 22.87 -0.84 6.95
CA ILE A 499 24.10 -1.65 6.93
C ILE A 499 25.31 -0.72 6.93
N THR A 500 26.33 -1.08 7.71
CA THR A 500 27.63 -0.40 7.77
C THR A 500 28.75 -1.42 7.60
N PRO A 501 29.99 -1.00 7.34
CA PRO A 501 31.15 -1.89 7.29
C PRO A 501 31.36 -2.72 8.57
N ASP A 502 30.79 -2.26 9.70
CA ASP A 502 30.95 -2.90 11.02
C ASP A 502 29.70 -3.74 11.41
N THR A 503 28.68 -3.85 10.55
CA THR A 503 27.43 -4.57 10.85
C THR A 503 27.67 -6.08 11.01
N PHE A 504 28.50 -6.66 10.16
CA PHE A 504 28.84 -8.08 10.17
C PHE A 504 30.33 -8.26 10.44
N ALA A 505 30.69 -9.27 11.23
CA ALA A 505 32.07 -9.54 11.58
C ALA A 505 32.89 -9.92 10.33
N PRO A 506 33.96 -9.17 9.97
CA PRO A 506 34.71 -9.40 8.74
C PRO A 506 35.48 -10.73 8.73
N VAL A 507 35.78 -11.29 9.91
CA VAL A 507 36.60 -12.49 10.06
C VAL A 507 36.00 -13.53 11.00
N ASN A 508 35.35 -13.09 12.10
CA ASN A 508 34.87 -14.01 13.14
C ASN A 508 33.68 -14.82 12.63
N PHE A 509 33.67 -16.12 12.98
CA PHE A 509 32.59 -17.07 12.71
C PHE A 509 32.23 -17.25 11.23
N ASN A 510 33.09 -16.82 10.30
CA ASN A 510 32.83 -16.77 8.86
C ASN A 510 31.54 -15.98 8.50
N GLU A 511 31.11 -15.07 9.34
CA GLU A 511 29.83 -14.36 9.19
C GLU A 511 29.79 -13.59 7.86
N SER A 512 30.73 -12.66 7.67
CA SER A 512 30.82 -11.87 6.45
C SER A 512 30.99 -12.74 5.19
N GLU A 513 31.74 -13.86 5.28
CA GLU A 513 31.95 -14.76 4.13
C GLU A 513 30.66 -15.51 3.75
N THR A 514 29.96 -16.04 4.74
CA THR A 514 28.70 -16.76 4.51
C THR A 514 27.62 -15.85 3.90
N ILE A 515 27.47 -14.64 4.44
CA ILE A 515 26.50 -13.66 3.93
C ILE A 515 26.87 -13.18 2.53
N LEU A 516 28.16 -12.92 2.28
CA LEU A 516 28.67 -12.50 0.97
C LEU A 516 28.39 -13.58 -0.09
N ALA A 517 28.69 -14.83 0.22
CA ALA A 517 28.42 -15.95 -0.72
C ALA A 517 26.94 -16.07 -1.09
N LEU A 518 26.02 -15.86 -0.13
CA LEU A 518 24.57 -15.83 -0.39
C LEU A 518 24.18 -14.64 -1.25
N ALA A 519 24.67 -13.43 -0.96
CA ALA A 519 24.39 -12.23 -1.75
C ALA A 519 24.89 -12.39 -3.20
N GLU A 520 26.12 -12.89 -3.37
CA GLU A 520 26.68 -13.15 -4.70
C GLU A 520 25.93 -14.23 -5.47
N SER A 521 25.40 -15.27 -4.78
CA SER A 521 24.57 -16.28 -5.43
C SER A 521 23.26 -15.69 -5.97
N VAL A 522 22.62 -14.78 -5.24
CA VAL A 522 21.43 -14.05 -5.70
C VAL A 522 21.75 -13.19 -6.92
N LEU A 523 22.81 -12.37 -6.84
CA LEU A 523 23.25 -11.53 -7.96
C LEU A 523 23.53 -12.38 -9.23
N LYS A 524 24.20 -13.51 -9.08
CA LYS A 524 24.49 -14.43 -10.17
C LYS A 524 23.22 -15.03 -10.81
N GLU A 525 22.24 -15.45 -10.00
CA GLU A 525 20.97 -15.97 -10.54
C GLU A 525 20.15 -14.86 -11.21
N CYS A 526 20.17 -13.63 -10.70
CA CYS A 526 19.55 -12.46 -11.33
C CYS A 526 20.13 -12.20 -12.73
N GLU A 527 21.47 -12.15 -12.87
CA GLU A 527 22.14 -11.93 -14.15
C GLU A 527 21.85 -13.05 -15.16
N LYS A 528 21.82 -14.31 -14.68
CA LYS A 528 21.50 -15.44 -15.52
C LYS A 528 20.07 -15.36 -16.05
N LEU A 529 19.09 -15.07 -15.18
CA LEU A 529 17.70 -14.89 -15.62
C LEU A 529 17.55 -13.70 -16.57
N LYS A 530 18.22 -12.57 -16.31
CA LYS A 530 18.24 -11.41 -17.20
C LYS A 530 18.66 -11.77 -18.63
N ALA A 531 19.64 -12.65 -18.78
CA ALA A 531 20.11 -13.12 -20.09
C ALA A 531 19.13 -14.10 -20.79
N GLU A 532 18.27 -14.78 -20.05
CA GLU A 532 17.34 -15.80 -20.56
C GLU A 532 15.93 -15.24 -20.84
N ILE A 533 15.55 -14.11 -20.24
CA ILE A 533 14.19 -13.55 -20.27
C ILE A 533 13.93 -12.79 -21.57
N SER A 534 12.68 -12.91 -22.07
CA SER A 534 12.25 -12.19 -23.26
C SER A 534 12.15 -10.68 -23.02
N LYS A 535 12.29 -9.88 -24.08
CA LYS A 535 12.11 -8.43 -24.00
C LYS A 535 10.70 -8.03 -23.52
N LYS A 536 9.70 -8.88 -23.78
CA LYS A 536 8.30 -8.65 -23.34
C LYS A 536 8.18 -8.73 -21.81
N ASP A 537 8.87 -9.70 -21.20
CA ASP A 537 8.74 -10.01 -19.78
C ASP A 537 9.74 -9.20 -18.92
N TYR A 538 10.75 -8.60 -19.58
CA TYR A 538 11.82 -7.89 -18.91
C TYR A 538 11.34 -6.73 -18.01
N PRO A 539 10.38 -5.86 -18.42
CA PRO A 539 9.91 -4.76 -17.57
C PRO A 539 9.36 -5.24 -16.23
N GLY A 540 8.48 -6.24 -16.24
CA GLY A 540 7.92 -6.82 -15.01
C GLY A 540 8.98 -7.53 -14.16
N PHE A 541 9.87 -8.30 -14.78
CA PHE A 541 11.00 -8.93 -14.09
C PHE A 541 11.94 -7.90 -13.48
N PHE A 542 12.27 -6.83 -14.22
CA PHE A 542 13.12 -5.76 -13.72
C PHE A 542 12.53 -5.14 -12.46
N ALA A 543 11.29 -4.65 -12.54
CA ALA A 543 10.65 -3.93 -11.45
C ALA A 543 10.43 -4.80 -10.19
N GLN A 544 10.01 -6.05 -10.38
CA GLN A 544 9.56 -6.91 -9.28
C GLN A 544 10.65 -7.82 -8.69
N VAL A 545 11.71 -8.09 -9.44
CA VAL A 545 12.74 -9.05 -9.02
C VAL A 545 14.15 -8.48 -9.16
N TYR A 546 14.53 -8.08 -10.38
CA TYR A 546 15.92 -7.73 -10.68
C TYR A 546 16.39 -6.51 -9.92
N PHE A 547 15.65 -5.41 -10.02
CA PHE A 547 16.01 -4.14 -9.38
C PHE A 547 16.07 -4.24 -7.84
N PRO A 548 15.03 -4.73 -7.13
CA PRO A 548 15.09 -4.84 -5.69
C PRO A 548 16.14 -5.87 -5.19
N ALA A 549 16.26 -7.02 -5.84
CA ALA A 549 17.23 -8.03 -5.42
C ALA A 549 18.67 -7.61 -5.71
N CYS A 550 18.96 -7.08 -6.91
CA CYS A 550 20.29 -6.64 -7.26
C CYS A 550 20.73 -5.41 -6.45
N GLY A 551 19.83 -4.43 -6.26
CA GLY A 551 20.12 -3.23 -5.48
C GLY A 551 20.46 -3.57 -4.03
N THR A 552 19.59 -4.28 -3.34
CA THR A 552 19.79 -4.65 -1.94
C THR A 552 21.01 -5.55 -1.74
N MET A 553 21.22 -6.54 -2.60
CA MET A 553 22.38 -7.46 -2.49
C MET A 553 23.69 -6.80 -2.88
N ASN A 554 23.69 -5.86 -3.80
CA ASN A 554 24.88 -5.09 -4.16
C ASN A 554 25.34 -4.17 -3.01
N VAL A 555 24.42 -3.47 -2.35
CA VAL A 555 24.75 -2.64 -1.17
C VAL A 555 25.22 -3.52 -0.01
N LEU A 556 24.59 -4.65 0.24
CA LEU A 556 25.06 -5.62 1.23
C LEU A 556 26.49 -6.11 0.92
N LYS A 557 26.74 -6.54 -0.31
CA LYS A 557 28.08 -6.93 -0.78
C LYS A 557 29.09 -5.81 -0.58
N MET A 558 28.77 -4.59 -1.00
CA MET A 558 29.62 -3.41 -0.86
C MET A 558 30.04 -3.18 0.59
N GLN A 559 29.10 -3.22 1.54
CA GLN A 559 29.37 -2.98 2.95
C GLN A 559 30.20 -4.11 3.59
N LEU A 560 29.95 -5.38 3.20
CA LEU A 560 30.78 -6.51 3.64
C LEU A 560 32.22 -6.40 3.15
N LEU A 561 32.42 -6.02 1.88
CA LEU A 561 33.74 -5.78 1.30
C LEU A 561 34.44 -4.59 1.94
N ALA A 562 33.72 -3.49 2.25
CA ALA A 562 34.25 -2.34 2.97
C ALA A 562 34.69 -2.72 4.39
N GLY A 563 33.94 -3.60 5.08
CA GLY A 563 34.34 -4.15 6.37
C GLY A 563 35.66 -4.96 6.30
N ARG A 564 35.82 -5.78 5.26
CA ARG A 564 37.06 -6.53 5.00
C ARG A 564 38.21 -5.61 4.62
N ASN A 565 37.98 -4.59 3.79
CA ASN A 565 38.96 -3.56 3.46
C ASN A 565 39.49 -2.88 4.74
N LYS A 566 38.58 -2.38 5.57
CA LYS A 566 38.88 -1.73 6.85
C LYS A 566 39.70 -2.64 7.78
N TRP A 567 39.32 -3.90 7.89
CA TRP A 567 40.02 -4.87 8.71
C TRP A 567 41.43 -5.15 8.16
N CYS A 568 41.58 -5.44 6.87
CA CYS A 568 42.88 -5.65 6.23
C CYS A 568 43.78 -4.43 6.37
N ALA A 569 43.27 -3.23 6.17
CA ALA A 569 44.00 -1.98 6.31
C ALA A 569 44.54 -1.78 7.74
N SER A 570 43.75 -2.13 8.76
CA SER A 570 44.18 -2.04 10.17
C SER A 570 45.37 -2.94 10.52
N TYR A 571 45.62 -3.97 9.71
CA TYR A 571 46.76 -4.88 9.84
C TYR A 571 47.86 -4.66 8.75
N ASN A 572 47.75 -3.56 7.99
CA ASN A 572 48.66 -3.25 6.88
C ASN A 572 48.75 -4.38 5.82
N MET A 573 47.66 -5.07 5.56
CA MET A 573 47.59 -6.14 4.58
C MET A 573 47.29 -5.59 3.19
N MET A 574 48.08 -5.96 2.19
CA MET A 574 47.90 -5.52 0.79
C MET A 574 46.56 -5.92 0.19
N ALA A 575 45.89 -6.95 0.73
CA ALA A 575 44.55 -7.35 0.34
C ALA A 575 43.50 -6.23 0.49
N ALA A 576 43.75 -5.22 1.33
CA ALA A 576 42.90 -4.03 1.46
C ALA A 576 42.65 -3.37 0.09
N ASN A 577 43.68 -3.22 -0.76
CA ASN A 577 43.52 -2.59 -2.07
C ASN A 577 42.59 -3.37 -2.98
N ALA A 578 42.65 -4.69 -3.00
CA ALA A 578 41.76 -5.54 -3.80
C ALA A 578 40.29 -5.47 -3.32
N TYR A 579 40.07 -5.28 -2.02
CA TYR A 579 38.71 -5.06 -1.50
C TYR A 579 38.21 -3.64 -1.84
N ALA A 580 39.08 -2.62 -1.84
CA ALA A 580 38.70 -1.26 -2.25
C ALA A 580 38.24 -1.25 -3.72
N GLU A 581 38.98 -1.87 -4.64
CA GLU A 581 38.59 -1.99 -6.05
C GLU A 581 37.21 -2.69 -6.23
N GLN A 582 36.92 -3.71 -5.41
CA GLN A 582 35.62 -4.38 -5.45
C GLN A 582 34.49 -3.50 -4.92
N VAL A 583 34.75 -2.66 -3.91
CA VAL A 583 33.79 -1.67 -3.41
C VAL A 583 33.47 -0.63 -4.49
N GLU A 584 34.48 -0.12 -5.19
CA GLU A 584 34.32 0.82 -6.31
C GLU A 584 33.49 0.18 -7.44
N ALA A 585 33.71 -1.10 -7.75
CA ALA A 585 32.92 -1.84 -8.73
C ALA A 585 31.43 -1.97 -8.30
N CYS A 586 31.15 -2.11 -6.99
CA CYS A 586 29.77 -2.09 -6.48
C CYS A 586 29.12 -0.71 -6.64
N LEU A 587 29.83 0.39 -6.43
CA LEU A 587 29.32 1.75 -6.67
C LEU A 587 29.01 1.99 -8.15
N ASP A 588 29.86 1.52 -9.05
CA ASP A 588 29.63 1.59 -10.50
C ASP A 588 28.42 0.74 -10.94
N PHE A 589 28.23 -0.42 -10.32
CA PHE A 589 27.07 -1.26 -10.58
C PHE A 589 25.77 -0.59 -10.11
N ASP A 590 25.77 -0.03 -8.91
CA ASP A 590 24.64 0.69 -8.34
C ASP A 590 24.18 1.83 -9.25
N LYS A 591 25.12 2.68 -9.69
CA LYS A 591 24.82 3.77 -10.62
C LYS A 591 24.20 3.27 -11.93
N LYS A 592 24.74 2.18 -12.51
CA LYS A 592 24.19 1.60 -13.74
C LYS A 592 22.78 1.03 -13.52
N LEU A 593 22.52 0.45 -12.35
CA LEU A 593 21.24 -0.11 -11.99
C LEU A 593 20.16 0.98 -11.85
N VAL A 594 20.48 2.11 -11.21
CA VAL A 594 19.60 3.28 -11.12
C VAL A 594 19.37 3.90 -12.49
N ASP A 595 20.43 4.07 -13.29
CA ASP A 595 20.32 4.55 -14.68
C ASP A 595 19.46 3.64 -15.57
N GLU A 596 19.44 2.33 -15.34
CA GLU A 596 18.59 1.37 -16.03
C GLU A 596 17.12 1.50 -15.58
N CYS A 597 16.87 1.72 -14.28
CA CYS A 597 15.55 1.99 -13.74
C CYS A 597 14.90 3.19 -14.43
N ASP A 598 15.66 4.27 -14.64
CA ASP A 598 15.18 5.47 -15.32
C ASP A 598 14.78 5.25 -16.78
N LYS A 599 15.23 4.18 -17.42
CA LYS A 599 15.07 3.94 -18.87
C LYS A 599 14.16 2.76 -19.21
N VAL A 600 14.02 1.81 -18.29
CA VAL A 600 13.25 0.59 -18.54
C VAL A 600 11.80 0.92 -18.90
N ASP A 601 11.23 0.16 -19.84
CA ASP A 601 9.86 0.33 -20.32
C ASP A 601 9.52 1.78 -20.75
N GLY A 602 10.44 2.43 -21.47
CA GLY A 602 10.26 3.80 -21.94
C GLY A 602 10.33 4.86 -20.83
N GLY A 603 10.91 4.54 -19.68
CA GLY A 603 11.03 5.43 -18.54
C GLY A 603 9.83 5.36 -17.59
N ARG A 604 9.11 4.23 -17.58
CA ARG A 604 7.99 3.98 -16.65
C ARG A 604 8.37 4.28 -15.20
N TRP A 605 9.57 3.90 -14.80
CA TRP A 605 10.08 4.01 -13.42
C TRP A 605 11.11 5.14 -13.24
N TYR A 606 11.07 6.14 -14.13
CA TYR A 606 11.95 7.30 -14.02
C TYR A 606 11.92 7.89 -12.60
N ALA A 607 13.08 8.14 -12.06
CA ALA A 607 13.34 8.65 -10.73
C ALA A 607 13.01 7.71 -9.54
N MET A 608 12.29 6.60 -9.75
CA MET A 608 11.92 5.70 -8.65
C MET A 608 13.11 5.03 -7.94
N GLY A 609 14.29 5.06 -8.53
CA GLY A 609 15.53 4.59 -7.91
C GLY A 609 16.35 5.67 -7.20
N TRP A 610 15.85 6.90 -7.08
CA TRP A 610 16.66 8.06 -6.64
C TRP A 610 16.71 8.27 -5.13
N SER A 611 15.95 7.52 -4.33
CA SER A 611 16.01 7.63 -2.88
C SER A 611 17.43 7.33 -2.36
N GLU A 612 17.89 8.09 -1.38
CA GLU A 612 19.24 7.96 -0.85
C GLU A 612 19.42 6.62 -0.12
N HIS A 613 20.40 5.83 -0.52
CA HIS A 613 20.65 4.48 0.02
C HIS A 613 22.13 4.17 0.27
N LEU A 614 23.03 4.91 -0.32
CA LEU A 614 24.48 4.78 -0.11
C LEU A 614 24.99 5.69 1.00
N ALA A 615 24.25 6.75 1.32
CA ALA A 615 24.52 7.63 2.43
C ALA A 615 23.58 7.27 3.59
N LEU A 616 24.13 6.92 4.75
CA LEU A 616 23.35 6.63 5.94
C LEU A 616 22.60 7.88 6.41
N PHE A 617 21.29 7.89 6.26
CA PHE A 617 20.42 8.88 6.88
C PHE A 617 20.27 8.58 8.37
N THR A 618 20.82 9.43 9.20
CA THR A 618 20.37 9.56 10.58
C THR A 618 19.55 10.84 10.64
N GLY A 619 18.24 10.78 10.48
CA GLY A 619 17.23 11.83 10.64
C GLY A 619 17.57 13.29 10.33
N THR A 620 18.83 13.68 10.20
CA THR A 620 19.31 15.04 9.92
C THR A 620 20.76 15.11 9.45
N LYS A 621 21.51 14.01 9.36
CA LYS A 621 22.93 14.06 8.96
C LYS A 621 23.26 12.92 8.01
N LYS A 622 23.65 13.27 6.79
CA LYS A 622 24.30 12.37 5.83
C LYS A 622 25.58 11.81 6.45
N LYS A 623 25.71 10.49 6.50
CA LYS A 623 27.01 9.85 6.69
C LYS A 623 27.43 9.25 5.36
N THR A 624 28.37 9.88 4.70
CA THR A 624 29.02 9.32 3.52
C THR A 624 29.73 8.01 3.90
N VAL A 625 29.58 6.99 3.05
CA VAL A 625 30.42 5.79 3.15
C VAL A 625 31.88 6.27 2.99
N ILE A 626 32.64 6.18 4.06
CA ILE A 626 34.06 6.54 3.99
C ILE A 626 34.78 5.32 3.45
N LEU A 627 35.19 5.42 2.18
CA LEU A 627 36.17 4.53 1.58
C LEU A 627 37.55 4.98 2.07
N PHE A 628 38.30 4.12 2.68
CA PHE A 628 39.67 4.35 3.06
C PHE A 628 40.65 3.61 2.13
#